data_c0299abb1f9aded1e766eaa39301cb97
#
_entry.id   c0299abb1f9aded1e766eaa39301cb97
#
_cell.length_a   1.000
_cell.length_b   1.000
_cell.length_c   1.000
_cell.angle_alpha   90.00
_cell.angle_beta   90.00
_cell.angle_gamma   90.00
#
_symmetry.space_group_name_H-M   'P 1'
#
loop_
_entity.id
_entity.type
_entity.pdbx_description
1 polymer ?
#
loop_
_entity_poly.entity_id
_entity_poly.type
_entity_poly.pdbx_seq_one_letter_code
_entity_poly.pdbx_strand_id
1 'polypeptide(L)'
;MDYEMEHFRSMGMTPTAFLDSIGALDEHTLAAHCIHMTEEDLQLMKSRGAGIAHCICSNTKAGKGVAPMERARQLGISFGLGTDGPSSGNTLSMFDQMRMLPNAQKTANHDRSLFPARSIVRAATRGGAEVLHGTDYGYLAPGMAADLTLVSTEAAHMFPVYNPFSALAYAANAADVDTVFANGQMVVRHGELTTLDLAEIRAQLVEKMKPFMAAAEKYSDII
;
A
#
# COMPACT_ATOMS: atom_id res chain seq x y z
N MET A 1 10.54 -7.70 14.83
CA MET A 1 9.82 -6.45 15.22
C MET A 1 9.81 -6.26 16.73
N ASP A 2 9.34 -7.21 17.55
CA ASP A 2 9.36 -7.02 19.01
C ASP A 2 10.79 -6.91 19.56
N TYR A 3 11.70 -7.74 19.05
CA TYR A 3 13.13 -7.65 19.34
C TYR A 3 13.74 -6.28 18.99
N GLU A 4 13.41 -5.74 17.82
CA GLU A 4 13.90 -4.42 17.38
C GLU A 4 13.36 -3.31 18.28
N MET A 5 12.08 -3.34 18.60
CA MET A 5 11.46 -2.38 19.52
C MET A 5 12.04 -2.47 20.93
N GLU A 6 12.34 -3.68 21.41
CA GLU A 6 12.98 -3.88 22.72
C GLU A 6 14.40 -3.32 22.75
N HIS A 7 15.16 -3.51 21.66
CA HIS A 7 16.49 -2.92 21.53
C HIS A 7 16.45 -1.40 21.64
N PHE A 8 15.60 -0.72 20.89
CA PHE A 8 15.48 0.76 20.97
C PHE A 8 14.96 1.23 22.32
N ARG A 9 14.04 0.52 22.96
CA ARG A 9 13.58 0.81 24.32
C ARG A 9 14.73 0.75 25.34
N SER A 10 15.64 -0.21 25.19
CA SER A 10 16.83 -0.31 26.06
C SER A 10 17.76 0.89 25.92
N MET A 11 17.73 1.59 24.78
CA MET A 11 18.45 2.83 24.51
C MET A 11 17.68 4.07 24.98
N GLY A 12 16.46 3.92 25.49
CA GLY A 12 15.60 5.04 25.87
C GLY A 12 15.06 5.84 24.65
N MET A 13 15.03 5.24 23.46
CA MET A 13 14.64 5.90 22.22
C MET A 13 13.60 5.07 21.45
N THR A 14 12.90 5.71 20.53
CA THR A 14 12.17 5.02 19.46
C THR A 14 13.05 4.86 18.21
N PRO A 15 12.74 3.96 17.28
CA PRO A 15 13.44 3.89 15.99
C PRO A 15 13.44 5.22 15.24
N THR A 16 12.33 5.96 15.28
CA THR A 16 12.21 7.28 14.64
C THR A 16 13.12 8.32 15.28
N ALA A 17 13.13 8.39 16.62
CA ALA A 17 14.01 9.28 17.36
C ALA A 17 15.49 8.94 17.13
N PHE A 18 15.82 7.66 17.01
CA PHE A 18 17.18 7.25 16.67
C PHE A 18 17.59 7.74 15.28
N LEU A 19 16.75 7.50 14.25
CA LEU A 19 17.04 7.97 12.89
C LEU A 19 17.21 9.50 12.84
N ASP A 20 16.37 10.22 13.56
CA ASP A 20 16.50 11.68 13.68
C ASP A 20 17.82 12.09 14.34
N SER A 21 18.23 11.40 15.40
CA SER A 21 19.47 11.72 16.16
C SER A 21 20.75 11.56 15.35
N ILE A 22 20.73 10.70 14.33
CA ILE A 22 21.86 10.47 13.42
C ILE A 22 21.73 11.23 12.10
N GLY A 23 20.68 12.06 11.93
CA GLY A 23 20.42 12.84 10.71
C GLY A 23 19.95 12.03 9.52
N ALA A 24 19.39 10.81 9.74
CA ALA A 24 18.87 9.94 8.70
C ALA A 24 17.36 10.09 8.47
N LEU A 25 16.69 10.98 9.21
CA LEU A 25 15.28 11.30 9.03
C LEU A 25 15.14 12.66 8.36
N ASP A 26 14.72 12.69 7.11
CA ASP A 26 14.56 13.90 6.30
C ASP A 26 13.37 13.78 5.34
N GLU A 27 13.20 14.78 4.46
CA GLU A 27 12.12 14.81 3.46
C GLU A 27 12.20 13.71 2.40
N HIS A 28 13.35 13.04 2.24
CA HIS A 28 13.52 11.90 1.33
C HIS A 28 13.27 10.56 2.01
N THR A 29 13.02 10.56 3.31
CA THR A 29 12.72 9.36 4.07
C THR A 29 11.29 8.89 3.80
N LEU A 30 11.14 7.64 3.34
CA LEU A 30 9.87 6.94 3.21
C LEU A 30 9.82 5.78 4.20
N ALA A 31 9.06 5.94 5.27
CA ALA A 31 8.92 4.94 6.32
C ALA A 31 7.78 3.96 5.99
N ALA A 32 8.10 2.66 5.90
CA ALA A 32 7.09 1.63 5.69
C ALA A 32 6.38 1.27 7.01
N HIS A 33 5.11 0.83 6.91
CA HIS A 33 4.27 0.29 8.00
C HIS A 33 3.88 1.29 9.09
N CYS A 34 4.82 1.86 9.82
CA CYS A 34 4.63 2.87 10.89
C CYS A 34 3.62 2.45 11.97
N ILE A 35 3.61 1.17 12.38
CA ILE A 35 2.58 0.60 13.28
C ILE A 35 2.72 1.13 14.70
N HIS A 36 3.96 1.22 15.20
CA HIS A 36 4.28 1.52 16.60
C HIS A 36 4.73 2.98 16.82
N MET A 37 4.25 3.89 15.99
CA MET A 37 4.58 5.32 16.11
C MET A 37 3.92 5.93 17.34
N THR A 38 4.70 6.67 18.12
CA THR A 38 4.19 7.53 19.19
C THR A 38 3.73 8.88 18.62
N GLU A 39 3.11 9.72 19.45
CA GLU A 39 2.76 11.08 19.05
C GLU A 39 4.04 11.90 18.72
N GLU A 40 5.08 11.73 19.51
CA GLU A 40 6.38 12.39 19.33
C GLU A 40 7.04 11.94 18.02
N ASP A 41 6.96 10.64 17.69
CA ASP A 41 7.46 10.11 16.43
C ASP A 41 6.74 10.73 15.23
N LEU A 42 5.43 10.84 15.29
CA LEU A 42 4.65 11.49 14.23
C LEU A 42 5.01 12.98 14.09
N GLN A 43 5.25 13.68 15.20
CA GLN A 43 5.70 15.08 15.17
C GLN A 43 7.10 15.21 14.54
N LEU A 44 8.02 14.29 14.84
CA LEU A 44 9.33 14.22 14.20
C LEU A 44 9.20 13.98 12.68
N MET A 45 8.44 12.96 12.28
CA MET A 45 8.16 12.69 10.86
C MET A 45 7.64 13.94 10.15
N LYS A 46 6.66 14.63 10.76
CA LYS A 46 6.10 15.86 10.21
C LYS A 46 7.16 16.97 10.09
N SER A 47 7.94 17.19 11.13
CA SER A 47 8.95 18.27 11.18
C SER A 47 10.07 18.08 10.16
N ARG A 48 10.39 16.82 9.84
CA ARG A 48 11.41 16.44 8.87
C ARG A 48 10.87 16.27 7.42
N GLY A 49 9.55 16.34 7.24
CA GLY A 49 8.94 16.15 5.93
C GLY A 49 8.89 14.70 5.45
N ALA A 50 9.22 13.74 6.32
CA ALA A 50 9.24 12.32 5.99
C ALA A 50 7.83 11.80 5.66
N GLY A 51 7.76 10.84 4.72
CA GLY A 51 6.52 10.22 4.23
C GLY A 51 6.29 8.81 4.77
N ILE A 52 5.06 8.31 4.60
CA ILE A 52 4.67 6.96 5.03
C ILE A 52 4.19 6.13 3.84
N ALA A 53 4.75 4.91 3.68
CA ALA A 53 4.21 3.85 2.84
C ALA A 53 3.37 2.90 3.72
N HIS A 54 2.04 3.07 3.69
CA HIS A 54 1.14 2.31 4.56
C HIS A 54 0.73 0.97 3.94
N CYS A 55 1.20 -0.13 4.51
CA CYS A 55 1.02 -1.50 4.03
C CYS A 55 0.02 -2.26 4.91
N ILE A 56 -1.25 -1.83 4.92
CA ILE A 56 -2.26 -2.30 5.89
C ILE A 56 -2.54 -3.81 5.80
N CYS A 57 -2.59 -4.39 4.59
CA CYS A 57 -2.85 -5.83 4.44
C CYS A 57 -1.72 -6.67 5.05
N SER A 58 -0.46 -6.27 4.84
CA SER A 58 0.70 -6.91 5.46
C SER A 58 0.65 -6.79 6.99
N ASN A 59 0.40 -5.59 7.50
CA ASN A 59 0.31 -5.31 8.93
C ASN A 59 -0.73 -6.17 9.64
N THR A 60 -1.94 -6.23 9.08
CA THR A 60 -3.08 -6.96 9.66
C THR A 60 -2.93 -8.48 9.51
N LYS A 61 -2.48 -8.96 8.35
CA LYS A 61 -2.19 -10.39 8.16
C LYS A 61 -1.18 -10.91 9.16
N ALA A 62 -0.14 -10.15 9.44
CA ALA A 62 0.89 -10.51 10.40
C ALA A 62 0.48 -10.29 11.88
N GLY A 63 -0.73 -9.81 12.15
CA GLY A 63 -1.20 -9.51 13.50
C GLY A 63 -0.37 -8.43 14.23
N LYS A 64 0.28 -7.54 13.47
CA LYS A 64 1.21 -6.53 14.02
C LYS A 64 0.53 -5.28 14.55
N GLY A 65 -0.75 -5.07 14.21
CA GLY A 65 -1.52 -3.93 14.65
C GLY A 65 -1.87 -2.95 13.52
N VAL A 66 -2.44 -1.83 13.91
CA VAL A 66 -2.93 -0.76 13.01
C VAL A 66 -2.12 0.51 13.27
N ALA A 67 -1.43 0.98 12.23
CA ALA A 67 -0.68 2.24 12.30
C ALA A 67 -1.62 3.44 12.56
N PRO A 68 -1.19 4.49 13.27
CA PRO A 68 -2.03 5.65 13.63
C PRO A 68 -2.23 6.61 12.43
N MET A 69 -2.77 6.10 11.31
CA MET A 69 -2.85 6.84 10.04
C MET A 69 -3.81 8.01 10.08
N GLU A 70 -4.87 7.93 10.89
CA GLU A 70 -5.75 9.10 11.07
C GLU A 70 -5.01 10.24 11.75
N ARG A 71 -4.19 9.93 12.75
CA ARG A 71 -3.37 10.96 13.40
C ARG A 71 -2.30 11.53 12.46
N ALA A 72 -1.62 10.67 11.69
CA ALA A 72 -0.67 11.09 10.66
C ALA A 72 -1.33 12.04 9.64
N ARG A 73 -2.56 11.71 9.20
CA ARG A 73 -3.36 12.54 8.29
C ARG A 73 -3.72 13.90 8.89
N GLN A 74 -4.13 13.94 10.17
CA GLN A 74 -4.45 15.18 10.89
C GLN A 74 -3.23 16.09 11.02
N LEU A 75 -2.06 15.54 11.24
CA LEU A 75 -0.79 16.26 11.27
C LEU A 75 -0.31 16.72 9.88
N GLY A 76 -0.96 16.25 8.81
CA GLY A 76 -0.58 16.53 7.43
C GLY A 76 0.74 15.88 7.03
N ILE A 77 1.03 14.69 7.57
CA ILE A 77 2.13 13.84 7.08
C ILE A 77 1.69 13.24 5.76
N SER A 78 2.53 13.34 4.75
CA SER A 78 2.28 12.73 3.44
C SER A 78 2.31 11.21 3.54
N PHE A 79 1.33 10.53 2.94
CA PHE A 79 1.34 9.07 2.89
C PHE A 79 0.70 8.54 1.62
N GLY A 80 1.18 7.37 1.20
CA GLY A 80 0.61 6.54 0.14
C GLY A 80 0.32 5.13 0.65
N LEU A 81 -0.46 4.37 -0.13
CA LEU A 81 -0.66 2.95 0.12
C LEU A 81 0.44 2.13 -0.56
N GLY A 82 0.89 1.09 0.12
CA GLY A 82 1.82 0.10 -0.41
C GLY A 82 1.27 -1.32 -0.19
N THR A 83 1.60 -2.24 -1.09
CA THR A 83 1.16 -3.64 -0.98
C THR A 83 2.08 -4.48 -0.11
N ASP A 84 3.32 -4.00 0.13
CA ASP A 84 4.43 -4.85 0.58
C ASP A 84 4.71 -5.98 -0.44
N GLY A 85 5.60 -6.90 -0.15
CA GLY A 85 5.89 -8.02 -1.03
C GLY A 85 4.81 -9.13 -1.02
N PRO A 86 4.77 -9.99 -2.05
CA PRO A 86 3.82 -11.11 -2.10
C PRO A 86 3.95 -12.10 -0.93
N SER A 87 5.14 -12.23 -0.35
CA SER A 87 5.37 -13.08 0.83
C SER A 87 4.68 -12.52 2.08
N SER A 88 4.51 -11.20 2.17
CA SER A 88 3.90 -10.51 3.30
C SER A 88 2.38 -10.42 3.15
N GLY A 89 1.89 -9.78 2.08
CA GLY A 89 0.47 -9.52 1.85
C GLY A 89 -0.27 -10.57 1.03
N ASN A 90 0.42 -11.50 0.36
CA ASN A 90 -0.04 -12.49 -0.63
C ASN A 90 -0.57 -11.88 -1.93
N THR A 91 -1.07 -10.68 -1.94
CA THR A 91 -1.55 -9.99 -3.15
C THR A 91 -0.78 -8.69 -3.37
N LEU A 92 -0.70 -8.26 -4.64
CA LEU A 92 -0.21 -6.93 -5.00
C LEU A 92 -1.38 -6.00 -5.38
N SER A 93 -2.57 -6.28 -4.82
CA SER A 93 -3.81 -5.57 -5.12
C SER A 93 -3.91 -4.27 -4.33
N MET A 94 -3.87 -3.14 -5.02
CA MET A 94 -4.16 -1.83 -4.42
C MET A 94 -5.62 -1.68 -4.00
N PHE A 95 -6.56 -2.41 -4.62
CA PHE A 95 -7.96 -2.42 -4.19
C PHE A 95 -8.11 -3.02 -2.79
N ASP A 96 -7.32 -4.06 -2.46
CA ASP A 96 -7.33 -4.64 -1.12
C ASP A 96 -6.78 -3.65 -0.09
N GLN A 97 -5.71 -2.93 -0.41
CA GLN A 97 -5.18 -1.87 0.45
C GLN A 97 -6.21 -0.76 0.66
N MET A 98 -6.87 -0.30 -0.43
CA MET A 98 -7.92 0.71 -0.35
C MET A 98 -9.09 0.29 0.54
N ARG A 99 -9.51 -0.98 0.48
CA ARG A 99 -10.61 -1.53 1.30
C ARG A 99 -10.21 -1.69 2.77
N MET A 100 -8.99 -2.18 3.00
CA MET A 100 -8.51 -2.47 4.35
C MET A 100 -8.16 -1.22 5.16
N LEU A 101 -7.64 -0.16 4.53
CA LEU A 101 -7.31 1.09 5.23
C LEU A 101 -8.49 1.64 6.05
N PRO A 102 -9.66 1.97 5.47
CA PRO A 102 -10.77 2.51 6.25
C PRO A 102 -11.34 1.51 7.25
N ASN A 103 -11.39 0.22 6.90
CA ASN A 103 -11.94 -0.80 7.81
C ASN A 103 -11.10 -0.89 9.09
N ALA A 104 -9.78 -0.97 8.97
CA ALA A 104 -8.89 -1.02 10.11
C ALA A 104 -8.92 0.28 10.93
N GLN A 105 -8.85 1.44 10.26
CA GLN A 105 -8.83 2.75 10.94
C GLN A 105 -10.15 3.04 11.67
N LYS A 106 -11.30 2.79 11.04
CA LYS A 106 -12.62 2.97 11.65
C LYS A 106 -12.81 2.06 12.86
N THR A 107 -12.35 0.81 12.77
CA THR A 107 -12.43 -0.16 13.88
C THR A 107 -11.51 0.24 15.02
N ALA A 108 -10.26 0.58 14.75
CA ALA A 108 -9.30 0.95 15.78
C ALA A 108 -9.66 2.25 16.52
N ASN A 109 -10.30 3.19 15.84
CA ASN A 109 -10.69 4.49 16.40
C ASN A 109 -12.17 4.58 16.82
N HIS A 110 -12.95 3.52 16.63
CA HIS A 110 -14.41 3.50 16.89
C HIS A 110 -15.18 4.65 16.20
N ASP A 111 -14.72 5.07 15.01
CA ASP A 111 -15.29 6.18 14.25
C ASP A 111 -15.52 5.78 12.79
N ARG A 112 -16.80 5.66 12.40
CA ARG A 112 -17.22 5.32 11.03
C ARG A 112 -16.95 6.40 9.98
N SER A 113 -16.71 7.63 10.40
CA SER A 113 -16.54 8.79 9.51
C SER A 113 -15.15 8.90 8.90
N LEU A 114 -14.16 8.19 9.46
CA LEU A 114 -12.78 8.26 9.04
C LEU A 114 -12.57 7.76 7.60
N PHE A 115 -11.62 8.33 6.91
CA PHE A 115 -11.22 7.95 5.56
C PHE A 115 -12.42 7.87 4.58
N PRO A 116 -13.04 9.01 4.21
CA PRO A 116 -14.03 9.04 3.13
C PRO A 116 -13.44 8.46 1.82
N ALA A 117 -14.28 7.84 1.00
CA ALA A 117 -13.84 7.11 -0.20
C ALA A 117 -12.90 7.90 -1.12
N ARG A 118 -13.14 9.19 -1.30
CA ARG A 118 -12.27 10.05 -2.10
C ARG A 118 -10.85 10.16 -1.51
N SER A 119 -10.71 10.23 -0.20
CA SER A 119 -9.40 10.28 0.46
C SER A 119 -8.64 8.96 0.35
N ILE A 120 -9.37 7.84 0.32
CA ILE A 120 -8.80 6.51 0.12
C ILE A 120 -8.20 6.38 -1.28
N VAL A 121 -8.98 6.73 -2.31
CA VAL A 121 -8.49 6.71 -3.70
C VAL A 121 -7.31 7.66 -3.88
N ARG A 122 -7.36 8.85 -3.24
CA ARG A 122 -6.24 9.78 -3.26
C ARG A 122 -4.97 9.17 -2.64
N ALA A 123 -5.07 8.46 -1.53
CA ALA A 123 -3.92 7.78 -0.91
C ALA A 123 -3.32 6.69 -1.80
N ALA A 124 -4.17 6.00 -2.59
CA ALA A 124 -3.73 4.98 -3.54
C ALA A 124 -3.15 5.52 -4.85
N THR A 125 -3.27 6.81 -5.12
CA THR A 125 -2.84 7.47 -6.37
C THR A 125 -1.90 8.63 -6.06
N ARG A 126 -2.43 9.84 -5.95
CA ARG A 126 -1.67 11.06 -5.71
C ARG A 126 -0.83 11.02 -4.42
N GLY A 127 -1.34 10.38 -3.36
CA GLY A 127 -0.60 10.22 -2.10
C GLY A 127 0.68 9.41 -2.29
N GLY A 128 0.62 8.33 -3.09
CA GLY A 128 1.80 7.55 -3.49
C GLY A 128 2.82 8.39 -4.26
N ALA A 129 2.35 9.18 -5.25
CA ALA A 129 3.22 10.09 -6.01
C ALA A 129 3.89 11.14 -5.10
N GLU A 130 3.14 11.75 -4.19
CA GLU A 130 3.64 12.77 -3.27
C GLU A 130 4.77 12.24 -2.35
N VAL A 131 4.62 11.05 -1.80
CA VAL A 131 5.67 10.46 -0.93
C VAL A 131 6.90 9.99 -1.69
N LEU A 132 6.79 9.81 -3.01
CA LEU A 132 7.89 9.48 -3.93
C LEU A 132 8.43 10.73 -4.63
N HIS A 133 8.00 11.92 -4.24
CA HIS A 133 8.38 13.21 -4.86
C HIS A 133 8.06 13.30 -6.36
N GLY A 134 7.07 12.52 -6.82
CA GLY A 134 6.61 12.52 -8.21
C GLY A 134 5.83 13.79 -8.54
N THR A 135 6.20 14.46 -9.64
CA THR A 135 5.61 15.73 -10.06
C THR A 135 4.73 15.60 -11.29
N ASP A 136 4.92 14.53 -12.07
CA ASP A 136 4.30 14.31 -13.38
C ASP A 136 3.38 13.09 -13.45
N TYR A 137 3.06 12.46 -12.31
CA TYR A 137 2.13 11.33 -12.18
C TYR A 137 1.31 11.41 -10.89
N GLY A 138 0.36 10.48 -10.73
CA GLY A 138 -0.51 10.35 -9.54
C GLY A 138 -1.88 11.01 -9.68
N TYR A 139 -2.14 11.77 -10.76
CA TYR A 139 -3.46 12.29 -11.12
C TYR A 139 -3.56 12.56 -12.61
N LEU A 140 -4.79 12.69 -13.11
CA LEU A 140 -5.06 12.88 -14.54
C LEU A 140 -5.15 14.37 -14.86
N ALA A 141 -4.20 14.87 -15.67
CA ALA A 141 -4.24 16.21 -16.23
C ALA A 141 -3.42 16.26 -17.54
N PRO A 142 -3.69 17.23 -18.44
CA PRO A 142 -2.86 17.45 -19.62
C PRO A 142 -1.40 17.70 -19.23
N GLY A 143 -0.46 17.02 -19.91
CA GLY A 143 0.98 17.14 -19.65
C GLY A 143 1.53 16.19 -18.58
N MET A 144 0.67 15.44 -17.90
CA MET A 144 1.11 14.39 -16.96
C MET A 144 1.47 13.10 -17.70
N ALA A 145 2.28 12.25 -17.06
CA ALA A 145 2.54 10.90 -17.54
C ALA A 145 1.21 10.14 -17.70
N ALA A 146 1.10 9.40 -18.78
CA ALA A 146 -0.12 8.62 -19.05
C ALA A 146 -0.08 7.27 -18.31
N ASP A 147 -0.15 7.35 -16.96
CA ASP A 147 -0.33 6.22 -16.06
C ASP A 147 -1.82 6.09 -15.73
N LEU A 148 -2.51 5.17 -16.39
CA LEU A 148 -3.95 5.07 -16.39
C LEU A 148 -4.38 3.63 -16.11
N THR A 149 -5.38 3.47 -15.25
CA THR A 149 -6.07 2.20 -15.05
C THR A 149 -7.56 2.38 -15.32
N LEU A 150 -8.09 1.64 -16.29
CA LEU A 150 -9.51 1.59 -16.60
C LEU A 150 -10.12 0.40 -15.85
N VAL A 151 -11.17 0.67 -15.10
CA VAL A 151 -11.89 -0.32 -14.30
C VAL A 151 -13.28 -0.51 -14.87
N SER A 152 -13.65 -1.75 -15.20
CA SER A 152 -14.98 -2.09 -15.67
C SER A 152 -16.01 -1.97 -14.55
N THR A 153 -17.20 -1.50 -14.88
CA THR A 153 -18.35 -1.42 -13.96
C THR A 153 -19.49 -2.39 -14.32
N GLU A 154 -19.22 -3.34 -15.22
CA GLU A 154 -20.25 -4.24 -15.72
C GLU A 154 -20.54 -5.43 -14.80
N ALA A 155 -19.59 -5.78 -13.93
CA ALA A 155 -19.76 -6.88 -13.00
C ALA A 155 -20.87 -6.58 -11.98
N ALA A 156 -21.62 -7.62 -11.57
CA ALA A 156 -22.78 -7.48 -10.68
C ALA A 156 -22.46 -6.79 -9.35
N HIS A 157 -21.26 -6.99 -8.79
CA HIS A 157 -20.83 -6.35 -7.55
C HIS A 157 -20.49 -4.85 -7.71
N MET A 158 -20.29 -4.39 -8.95
CA MET A 158 -20.04 -2.97 -9.26
C MET A 158 -21.33 -2.20 -9.53
N PHE A 159 -22.45 -2.85 -9.81
CA PHE A 159 -23.71 -2.19 -10.18
C PHE A 159 -24.68 -2.13 -9.01
N PRO A 160 -25.37 -0.97 -8.82
CA PRO A 160 -25.23 0.31 -9.55
C PRO A 160 -24.12 1.20 -8.99
N VAL A 161 -23.46 1.97 -9.86
CA VAL A 161 -22.44 2.94 -9.46
C VAL A 161 -23.07 4.30 -9.16
N TYR A 162 -23.29 4.63 -7.89
CA TYR A 162 -23.75 5.94 -7.47
C TYR A 162 -22.60 6.92 -7.19
N ASN A 163 -21.47 6.40 -6.72
CA ASN A 163 -20.29 7.18 -6.39
C ASN A 163 -19.05 6.42 -6.84
N PRO A 164 -18.30 6.91 -7.85
CA PRO A 164 -17.15 6.20 -8.38
C PRO A 164 -16.03 5.98 -7.35
N PHE A 165 -15.82 6.92 -6.43
CA PHE A 165 -14.83 6.74 -5.36
C PHE A 165 -15.21 5.59 -4.42
N SER A 166 -16.49 5.49 -4.05
CA SER A 166 -16.97 4.39 -3.22
C SER A 166 -16.88 3.06 -3.95
N ALA A 167 -17.22 3.02 -5.24
CA ALA A 167 -17.07 1.83 -6.06
C ALA A 167 -15.61 1.35 -6.09
N LEU A 168 -14.66 2.24 -6.37
CA LEU A 168 -13.23 1.91 -6.39
C LEU A 168 -12.71 1.48 -5.02
N ALA A 169 -13.08 2.18 -3.93
CA ALA A 169 -12.55 1.91 -2.60
C ALA A 169 -13.13 0.64 -1.94
N TYR A 170 -14.38 0.28 -2.25
CA TYR A 170 -15.10 -0.75 -1.49
C TYR A 170 -15.61 -1.92 -2.33
N ALA A 171 -15.95 -1.71 -3.61
CA ALA A 171 -16.52 -2.74 -4.46
C ALA A 171 -15.49 -3.34 -5.43
N ALA A 172 -14.72 -2.52 -6.11
CA ALA A 172 -13.78 -2.96 -7.14
C ALA A 172 -12.69 -3.92 -6.61
N ASN A 173 -12.23 -4.78 -7.48
CA ASN A 173 -11.13 -5.71 -7.23
C ASN A 173 -10.22 -5.82 -8.48
N ALA A 174 -9.14 -6.58 -8.41
CA ALA A 174 -8.16 -6.68 -9.49
C ALA A 174 -8.75 -7.28 -10.80
N ALA A 175 -9.80 -8.13 -10.71
CA ALA A 175 -10.43 -8.72 -11.88
C ALA A 175 -11.30 -7.71 -12.67
N ASP A 176 -11.64 -6.57 -12.08
CA ASP A 176 -12.38 -5.51 -12.76
C ASP A 176 -11.48 -4.59 -13.59
N VAL A 177 -10.16 -4.76 -13.52
CA VAL A 177 -9.20 -3.98 -14.33
C VAL A 177 -9.26 -4.44 -15.77
N ASP A 178 -9.73 -3.57 -16.66
CA ASP A 178 -9.83 -3.84 -18.10
C ASP A 178 -8.52 -3.47 -18.81
N THR A 179 -8.05 -2.24 -18.66
CA THR A 179 -6.90 -1.74 -19.41
C THR A 179 -5.96 -0.94 -18.49
N VAL A 180 -4.65 -1.12 -18.68
CA VAL A 180 -3.63 -0.35 -17.96
C VAL A 180 -2.64 0.24 -18.94
N PHE A 181 -2.37 1.54 -18.77
CA PHE A 181 -1.27 2.23 -19.42
C PHE A 181 -0.21 2.59 -18.38
N ALA A 182 1.04 2.37 -18.69
CA ALA A 182 2.21 2.80 -17.92
C ALA A 182 3.08 3.66 -18.82
N ASN A 183 3.26 4.93 -18.46
CA ASN A 183 3.98 5.94 -19.24
C ASN A 183 3.52 5.96 -20.73
N GLY A 184 2.21 5.89 -20.95
CA GLY A 184 1.61 5.89 -22.28
C GLY A 184 1.65 4.55 -23.04
N GLN A 185 2.35 3.54 -22.54
CA GLN A 185 2.35 2.21 -23.11
C GLN A 185 1.22 1.37 -22.52
N MET A 186 0.38 0.78 -23.38
CA MET A 186 -0.64 -0.16 -22.95
C MET A 186 0.03 -1.47 -22.53
N VAL A 187 -0.03 -1.80 -21.23
CA VAL A 187 0.58 -3.01 -20.64
C VAL A 187 -0.44 -4.09 -20.29
N VAL A 188 -1.72 -3.69 -20.16
CA VAL A 188 -2.85 -4.62 -20.03
C VAL A 188 -3.96 -4.16 -20.95
N ARG A 189 -4.62 -5.10 -21.64
CA ARG A 189 -5.79 -4.87 -22.49
C ARG A 189 -6.82 -5.98 -22.26
N HIS A 190 -8.05 -5.59 -21.90
CA HIS A 190 -9.14 -6.54 -21.60
C HIS A 190 -8.73 -7.62 -20.58
N GLY A 191 -7.96 -7.21 -19.55
CA GLY A 191 -7.46 -8.10 -18.51
C GLY A 191 -6.25 -8.95 -18.89
N GLU A 192 -5.75 -8.85 -20.13
CA GLU A 192 -4.61 -9.62 -20.63
C GLU A 192 -3.34 -8.77 -20.72
N LEU A 193 -2.20 -9.37 -20.34
CA LEU A 193 -0.89 -8.71 -20.46
C LEU A 193 -0.51 -8.58 -21.95
N THR A 194 -0.04 -7.38 -22.33
CA THR A 194 0.38 -7.11 -23.73
C THR A 194 1.88 -7.17 -23.93
N THR A 195 2.66 -7.14 -22.83
CA THR A 195 4.13 -7.04 -22.86
C THR A 195 4.83 -8.29 -22.34
N LEU A 196 4.09 -9.25 -21.79
CA LEU A 196 4.61 -10.46 -21.17
C LEU A 196 3.81 -11.68 -21.62
N ASP A 197 4.50 -12.79 -21.89
CA ASP A 197 3.86 -14.10 -22.11
C ASP A 197 3.69 -14.79 -20.74
N LEU A 198 2.47 -14.75 -20.22
CA LEU A 198 2.15 -15.33 -18.92
C LEU A 198 2.26 -16.87 -18.93
N ALA A 199 1.99 -17.52 -20.07
CA ALA A 199 2.08 -18.97 -20.17
C ALA A 199 3.56 -19.43 -20.11
N GLU A 200 4.44 -18.74 -20.82
CA GLU A 200 5.88 -18.99 -20.76
C GLU A 200 6.43 -18.73 -19.36
N ILE A 201 6.09 -17.60 -18.74
CA ILE A 201 6.52 -17.26 -17.38
C ILE A 201 6.08 -18.35 -16.37
N ARG A 202 4.83 -18.80 -16.45
CA ARG A 202 4.34 -19.89 -15.58
C ARG A 202 5.11 -21.18 -15.77
N ALA A 203 5.38 -21.58 -17.02
CA ALA A 203 6.17 -22.77 -17.31
C ALA A 203 7.58 -22.69 -16.72
N GLN A 204 8.25 -21.55 -16.91
CA GLN A 204 9.59 -21.32 -16.34
C GLN A 204 9.58 -21.32 -14.79
N LEU A 205 8.56 -20.73 -14.17
CA LEU A 205 8.43 -20.70 -12.72
C LEU A 205 8.22 -22.09 -12.12
N VAL A 206 7.38 -22.92 -12.73
CA VAL A 206 7.14 -24.30 -12.27
C VAL A 206 8.45 -25.08 -12.18
N GLU A 207 9.30 -24.98 -13.20
CA GLU A 207 10.60 -25.66 -13.18
C GLU A 207 11.54 -25.11 -12.10
N LYS A 208 11.63 -23.79 -11.99
CA LYS A 208 12.50 -23.11 -11.00
C LYS A 208 12.06 -23.33 -9.56
N MET A 209 10.77 -23.56 -9.33
CA MET A 209 10.23 -23.78 -7.98
C MET A 209 10.43 -25.20 -7.45
N LYS A 210 10.73 -26.20 -8.29
CA LYS A 210 10.91 -27.58 -7.83
C LYS A 210 11.86 -27.74 -6.64
N PRO A 211 13.10 -27.21 -6.66
CA PRO A 211 14.00 -27.31 -5.52
C PRO A 211 13.50 -26.54 -4.29
N PHE A 212 12.81 -25.42 -4.49
CA PHE A 212 12.22 -24.63 -3.41
C PHE A 212 11.08 -25.39 -2.73
N MET A 213 10.19 -26.01 -3.51
CA MET A 213 9.07 -26.81 -2.98
C MET A 213 9.59 -28.01 -2.19
N ALA A 214 10.60 -28.72 -2.69
CA ALA A 214 11.22 -29.81 -1.96
C ALA A 214 11.87 -29.34 -0.62
N ALA A 215 12.46 -28.16 -0.59
CA ALA A 215 13.00 -27.58 0.63
C ALA A 215 11.91 -27.11 1.61
N ALA A 216 10.74 -26.68 1.09
CA ALA A 216 9.61 -26.20 1.89
C ALA A 216 8.77 -27.35 2.48
N GLU A 217 8.85 -28.57 1.94
CA GLU A 217 8.06 -29.73 2.39
C GLU A 217 8.22 -30.00 3.89
N LYS A 218 9.42 -29.78 4.44
CA LYS A 218 9.69 -29.92 5.89
C LYS A 218 8.91 -28.93 6.79
N TYR A 219 8.25 -27.94 6.21
CA TYR A 219 7.44 -26.93 6.91
C TYR A 219 5.94 -27.11 6.66
N SER A 220 5.52 -28.17 5.96
CA SER A 220 4.11 -28.41 5.59
C SER A 220 3.17 -28.46 6.80
N ASP A 221 3.67 -28.89 7.96
CA ASP A 221 2.88 -28.98 9.19
C ASP A 221 2.69 -27.63 9.91
N ILE A 222 3.31 -26.55 9.40
CA ILE A 222 3.28 -25.21 10.00
C ILE A 222 2.43 -24.25 9.16
N ILE A 223 2.10 -24.64 7.93
CA ILE A 223 1.30 -23.90 6.96
C ILE A 223 -0.05 -24.57 6.81
#